data_04b7d732e6a2350435222186f47562c8
#
_entry.id   04b7d732e6a2350435222186f47562c8
#
_cell.length_a   1.000
_cell.length_b   1.000
_cell.length_c   1.000
_cell.angle_alpha   90.00
_cell.angle_beta   90.00
_cell.angle_gamma   90.00
#
_symmetry.space_group_name_H-M   'P 1'
#
loop_
_entity.id
_entity.type
_entity.pdbx_description
1 polymer ?
#
loop_
_entity_poly.entity_id
_entity_poly.type
_entity_poly.pdbx_seq_one_letter_code
_entity_poly.pdbx_strand_id
1 'polypeptide(L)'
;VARDIGIMDDIKPFIAEDEFGYIPRDKVVVILTGSQGEPRAALAKISRDEMRNVALTAGDTVVFSSRTIPGNEKPILEIMNGLIEQGIKIVTDGQALVHVSGHPRRNELLKMYEWTRPQVLVPVHGEAAHLTAQRELAQSAGIPTVPRVRNGHVLKLAPGEVEVVADGPVGRFYKDGKLVGDFDEMGIGERRKLAFVGHVAVNVLLDSRHDFLADPDIVAYGL
;
A
#
# COMPACT_ATOMS: atom_id res chain seq x y z
N VAL A 1 4.65 15.78 -14.80
CA VAL A 1 4.75 14.59 -15.68
C VAL A 1 3.63 14.59 -16.71
N ALA A 2 2.33 14.39 -16.35
CA ALA A 2 1.24 14.27 -17.34
C ALA A 2 1.16 15.46 -18.30
N ARG A 3 1.41 16.69 -17.82
CA ARG A 3 1.52 17.89 -18.68
C ARG A 3 2.77 17.87 -19.56
N ASP A 4 3.90 17.42 -19.00
CA ASP A 4 5.19 17.44 -19.71
C ASP A 4 5.22 16.46 -20.90
N ILE A 5 4.35 15.44 -20.88
CA ILE A 5 4.20 14.44 -21.95
C ILE A 5 2.94 14.64 -22.81
N GLY A 6 2.26 15.79 -22.67
CA GLY A 6 1.13 16.19 -23.52
C GLY A 6 -0.23 15.58 -23.21
N ILE A 7 -0.34 14.65 -22.22
CA ILE A 7 -1.61 13.99 -21.88
C ILE A 7 -2.66 14.98 -21.34
N MET A 8 -2.22 16.13 -20.83
CA MET A 8 -3.09 17.12 -20.19
C MET A 8 -3.06 18.49 -20.91
N ASP A 9 -2.71 18.54 -22.19
CA ASP A 9 -2.60 19.80 -22.93
C ASP A 9 -3.95 20.53 -23.05
N ASP A 10 -5.03 19.77 -23.23
CA ASP A 10 -6.39 20.30 -23.32
C ASP A 10 -7.02 20.66 -21.96
N ILE A 11 -6.34 20.36 -20.85
CA ILE A 11 -6.85 20.61 -19.50
C ILE A 11 -6.30 21.93 -18.97
N LYS A 12 -7.21 22.84 -18.57
CA LYS A 12 -6.85 24.09 -17.93
C LYS A 12 -5.92 23.87 -16.72
N PRO A 13 -5.05 24.81 -16.37
CA PRO A 13 -4.27 24.75 -15.13
C PRO A 13 -5.16 24.51 -13.92
N PHE A 14 -4.68 23.68 -12.98
CA PHE A 14 -5.33 23.55 -11.70
C PHE A 14 -5.18 24.84 -10.91
N ILE A 15 -6.19 25.17 -10.14
CA ILE A 15 -6.19 26.29 -9.20
C ILE A 15 -5.68 25.84 -7.85
N ALA A 16 -5.22 26.77 -7.03
CA ALA A 16 -4.71 26.47 -5.71
C ALA A 16 -5.83 26.09 -4.72
N GLU A 17 -5.49 25.32 -3.72
CA GLU A 17 -6.45 24.79 -2.73
C GLU A 17 -7.18 25.91 -1.95
N ASP A 18 -6.48 27.00 -1.65
CA ASP A 18 -7.00 28.16 -0.93
C ASP A 18 -8.04 28.97 -1.75
N GLU A 19 -8.10 28.76 -3.06
CA GLU A 19 -9.12 29.35 -3.92
C GLU A 19 -10.45 28.58 -3.91
N PHE A 20 -10.50 27.37 -3.33
CA PHE A 20 -11.69 26.51 -3.34
C PHE A 20 -12.93 27.23 -2.81
N GLY A 21 -12.81 27.97 -1.71
CA GLY A 21 -13.91 28.68 -1.07
C GLY A 21 -14.53 29.83 -1.89
N TYR A 22 -13.83 30.27 -2.94
CA TYR A 22 -14.30 31.38 -3.80
C TYR A 22 -15.02 30.91 -5.07
N ILE A 23 -15.05 29.59 -5.31
CA ILE A 23 -15.65 29.01 -6.51
C ILE A 23 -17.03 28.45 -6.15
N PRO A 24 -18.08 28.72 -6.98
CA PRO A 24 -19.37 28.08 -6.79
C PRO A 24 -19.24 26.56 -6.79
N ARG A 25 -19.89 25.90 -5.82
CA ARG A 25 -19.74 24.46 -5.58
C ARG A 25 -20.11 23.60 -6.79
N ASP A 26 -21.11 24.00 -7.56
CA ASP A 26 -21.53 23.34 -8.80
C ASP A 26 -20.56 23.52 -9.97
N LYS A 27 -19.51 24.31 -9.79
CA LYS A 27 -18.49 24.62 -10.78
C LYS A 27 -17.10 24.08 -10.45
N VAL A 28 -16.93 23.38 -9.33
CA VAL A 28 -15.63 22.90 -8.87
C VAL A 28 -15.54 21.39 -8.88
N VAL A 29 -14.42 20.87 -9.36
CA VAL A 29 -14.00 19.48 -9.21
C VAL A 29 -12.66 19.47 -8.49
N VAL A 30 -12.58 18.71 -7.41
CA VAL A 30 -11.37 18.60 -6.59
C VAL A 30 -10.74 17.22 -6.77
N ILE A 31 -9.43 17.17 -7.01
CA ILE A 31 -8.67 15.94 -7.07
C ILE A 31 -7.96 15.77 -5.72
N LEU A 32 -8.26 14.69 -5.01
CA LEU A 32 -7.80 14.43 -3.66
C LEU A 32 -6.98 13.14 -3.58
N THR A 33 -6.08 13.09 -2.60
CA THR A 33 -5.41 11.86 -2.17
C THR A 33 -6.21 11.16 -1.07
N GLY A 34 -5.98 9.85 -0.83
CA GLY A 34 -6.57 9.12 0.29
C GLY A 34 -7.53 8.00 -0.09
N SER A 35 -7.50 7.56 -1.36
CA SER A 35 -8.40 6.51 -1.86
C SER A 35 -8.14 5.11 -1.27
N GLN A 36 -7.02 4.92 -0.57
CA GLN A 36 -6.66 3.66 0.09
C GLN A 36 -6.75 3.72 1.63
N GLY A 37 -7.39 4.75 2.15
CA GLY A 37 -7.58 4.88 3.60
C GLY A 37 -6.38 5.43 4.35
N GLU A 38 -5.45 6.11 3.66
CA GLU A 38 -4.26 6.69 4.28
C GLU A 38 -4.65 7.78 5.29
N PRO A 39 -4.31 7.63 6.58
CA PRO A 39 -4.88 8.46 7.64
C PRO A 39 -4.47 9.94 7.59
N ARG A 40 -3.37 10.25 6.90
CA ARG A 40 -2.87 11.63 6.72
C ARG A 40 -3.28 12.26 5.40
N ALA A 41 -3.94 11.53 4.51
CA ALA A 41 -4.35 12.03 3.21
C ALA A 41 -5.51 13.02 3.31
N ALA A 42 -5.71 13.82 2.25
CA ALA A 42 -6.72 14.85 2.21
C ALA A 42 -8.13 14.30 2.46
N LEU A 43 -8.51 13.20 1.83
CA LEU A 43 -9.83 12.61 1.96
C LEU A 43 -10.12 12.13 3.39
N ALA A 44 -9.12 11.56 4.08
CA ALA A 44 -9.26 11.15 5.48
C ALA A 44 -9.43 12.35 6.41
N LYS A 45 -8.79 13.48 6.14
CA LYS A 45 -8.99 14.71 6.90
C LYS A 45 -10.37 15.31 6.64
N ILE A 46 -10.83 15.31 5.39
CA ILE A 46 -12.17 15.79 5.02
C ILE A 46 -13.26 14.95 5.70
N SER A 47 -13.13 13.62 5.72
CA SER A 47 -14.09 12.73 6.37
C SER A 47 -14.21 12.96 7.88
N ARG A 48 -13.22 13.60 8.52
CA ARG A 48 -13.19 13.98 9.94
C ARG A 48 -13.38 15.48 10.18
N ASP A 49 -13.69 16.24 9.13
CA ASP A 49 -13.81 17.72 9.17
C ASP A 49 -12.53 18.43 9.69
N GLU A 50 -11.37 17.87 9.36
CA GLU A 50 -10.05 18.38 9.81
C GLU A 50 -9.31 19.20 8.73
N MET A 51 -9.89 19.37 7.53
CA MET A 51 -9.25 20.11 6.44
C MET A 51 -9.71 21.56 6.43
N ARG A 52 -8.76 22.51 6.40
CA ARG A 52 -9.06 23.93 6.56
C ARG A 52 -9.67 24.59 5.33
N ASN A 53 -9.14 24.26 4.15
CA ASN A 53 -9.43 25.02 2.92
C ASN A 53 -10.48 24.33 2.03
N VAL A 54 -10.69 23.04 2.22
CA VAL A 54 -11.64 22.24 1.44
C VAL A 54 -12.61 21.55 2.40
N ALA A 55 -13.87 21.94 2.35
CA ALA A 55 -14.93 21.29 3.11
C ALA A 55 -16.03 20.82 2.15
N LEU A 56 -16.51 19.60 2.35
CA LEU A 56 -17.64 19.06 1.63
C LEU A 56 -18.93 19.33 2.42
N THR A 57 -20.06 19.37 1.72
CA THR A 57 -21.38 19.55 2.34
C THR A 57 -22.36 18.51 1.81
N ALA A 58 -23.46 18.34 2.51
CA ALA A 58 -24.55 17.46 2.10
C ALA A 58 -24.96 17.73 0.64
N GLY A 59 -25.03 16.67 -0.16
CA GLY A 59 -25.31 16.73 -1.59
C GLY A 59 -24.09 16.73 -2.51
N ASP A 60 -22.90 17.01 -1.99
CA ASP A 60 -21.66 16.82 -2.75
C ASP A 60 -21.44 15.33 -3.07
N THR A 61 -20.64 15.05 -4.11
CA THR A 61 -20.34 13.68 -4.53
C THR A 61 -18.84 13.43 -4.49
N VAL A 62 -18.44 12.35 -3.82
CA VAL A 62 -17.06 11.84 -3.85
C VAL A 62 -16.99 10.59 -4.73
N VAL A 63 -16.13 10.63 -5.73
CA VAL A 63 -15.87 9.53 -6.64
C VAL A 63 -14.56 8.85 -6.25
N PHE A 64 -14.62 7.57 -5.84
CA PHE A 64 -13.44 6.75 -5.64
C PHE A 64 -12.98 6.18 -6.98
N SER A 65 -12.14 6.92 -7.68
CA SER A 65 -11.50 6.48 -8.94
C SER A 65 -10.33 5.54 -8.65
N SER A 66 -10.60 4.50 -7.85
CA SER A 66 -9.62 3.52 -7.39
C SER A 66 -10.32 2.22 -7.05
N ARG A 67 -9.57 1.12 -7.08
CA ARG A 67 -10.00 -0.16 -6.53
C ARG A 67 -9.38 -0.36 -5.15
N THR A 68 -10.15 -0.86 -4.21
CA THR A 68 -9.64 -1.23 -2.90
C THR A 68 -8.53 -2.27 -3.00
N ILE A 69 -7.37 -1.97 -2.45
CA ILE A 69 -6.28 -2.92 -2.31
C ILE A 69 -6.61 -3.86 -1.13
N PRO A 70 -6.49 -5.19 -1.28
CA PRO A 70 -6.72 -6.12 -0.19
C PRO A 70 -5.93 -5.76 1.07
N GLY A 71 -6.63 -5.68 2.21
CA GLY A 71 -6.11 -5.23 3.50
C GLY A 71 -6.40 -3.78 3.85
N ASN A 72 -6.87 -2.96 2.90
CA ASN A 72 -7.26 -1.57 3.13
C ASN A 72 -8.77 -1.37 3.28
N GLU A 73 -9.54 -2.45 3.32
CA GLU A 73 -11.01 -2.38 3.34
C GLU A 73 -11.54 -1.56 4.53
N LYS A 74 -11.02 -1.84 5.73
CA LYS A 74 -11.48 -1.19 6.96
C LYS A 74 -11.19 0.31 6.98
N PRO A 75 -9.96 0.81 6.73
CA PRO A 75 -9.68 2.24 6.66
C PRO A 75 -10.48 2.97 5.56
N ILE A 76 -10.71 2.33 4.41
CA ILE A 76 -11.53 2.92 3.34
C ILE A 76 -12.98 3.03 3.78
N LEU A 77 -13.55 2.00 4.40
CA LEU A 77 -14.91 2.03 4.92
C LEU A 77 -15.09 3.08 6.01
N GLU A 78 -14.11 3.28 6.89
CA GLU A 78 -14.13 4.34 7.91
C GLU A 78 -14.25 5.73 7.28
N ILE A 79 -13.47 5.99 6.21
CA ILE A 79 -13.56 7.25 5.46
C ILE A 79 -14.93 7.39 4.77
N MET A 80 -15.39 6.34 4.10
CA MET A 80 -16.70 6.36 3.44
C MET A 80 -17.84 6.63 4.42
N ASN A 81 -17.83 5.98 5.58
CA ASN A 81 -18.84 6.19 6.62
C ASN A 81 -18.84 7.65 7.10
N GLY A 82 -17.67 8.22 7.41
CA GLY A 82 -17.59 9.62 7.83
C GLY A 82 -18.10 10.60 6.77
N LEU A 83 -17.90 10.32 5.49
CA LEU A 83 -18.44 11.13 4.38
C LEU A 83 -19.97 10.95 4.26
N ILE A 84 -20.47 9.73 4.37
CA ILE A 84 -21.93 9.42 4.30
C ILE A 84 -22.66 10.09 5.46
N GLU A 85 -22.11 10.08 6.66
CA GLU A 85 -22.69 10.75 7.83
C GLU A 85 -22.80 12.27 7.65
N GLN A 86 -21.91 12.87 6.84
CA GLN A 86 -21.98 14.27 6.41
C GLN A 86 -23.01 14.52 5.27
N GLY A 87 -23.71 13.48 4.79
CA GLY A 87 -24.67 13.59 3.69
C GLY A 87 -24.04 13.62 2.30
N ILE A 88 -22.80 13.16 2.17
CA ILE A 88 -22.05 13.14 0.90
C ILE A 88 -22.34 11.85 0.15
N LYS A 89 -22.58 11.96 -1.14
CA LYS A 89 -22.82 10.83 -2.03
C LYS A 89 -21.49 10.17 -2.40
N ILE A 90 -21.41 8.85 -2.29
CA ILE A 90 -20.24 8.05 -2.69
C ILE A 90 -20.52 7.33 -4.01
N VAL A 91 -19.55 7.36 -4.93
CA VAL A 91 -19.54 6.57 -6.16
C VAL A 91 -18.26 5.77 -6.24
N THR A 92 -18.38 4.46 -6.44
CA THR A 92 -17.24 3.51 -6.52
C THR A 92 -17.23 2.76 -7.85
N ASP A 93 -16.16 2.01 -8.12
CA ASP A 93 -16.01 1.16 -9.31
C ASP A 93 -17.03 0.02 -9.40
N GLY A 94 -17.66 -0.34 -8.28
CA GLY A 94 -18.78 -1.29 -8.25
C GLY A 94 -20.11 -0.72 -8.74
N GLN A 95 -20.24 0.61 -8.81
CA GLN A 95 -21.47 1.31 -9.18
C GLN A 95 -21.38 1.96 -10.56
N ALA A 96 -20.20 2.41 -10.96
CA ALA A 96 -19.97 3.07 -12.24
C ALA A 96 -18.55 2.81 -12.74
N LEU A 97 -18.32 2.98 -14.04
CA LEU A 97 -16.98 2.90 -14.62
C LEU A 97 -16.17 4.14 -14.26
N VAL A 98 -15.61 4.16 -13.06
CA VAL A 98 -14.80 5.27 -12.52
C VAL A 98 -13.33 4.90 -12.32
N HIS A 99 -12.97 3.62 -12.54
CA HIS A 99 -11.60 3.14 -12.38
C HIS A 99 -11.24 2.16 -13.50
N VAL A 100 -10.00 2.27 -13.97
CA VAL A 100 -9.37 1.32 -14.89
C VAL A 100 -8.09 0.82 -14.25
N SER A 101 -7.88 -0.52 -14.23
CA SER A 101 -6.68 -1.11 -13.67
C SER A 101 -5.42 -0.61 -14.38
N GLY A 102 -4.41 -0.23 -13.62
CA GLY A 102 -3.07 0.06 -14.14
C GLY A 102 -2.26 -1.18 -14.50
N HIS A 103 -2.71 -2.37 -14.08
CA HIS A 103 -2.08 -3.63 -14.47
C HIS A 103 -2.58 -4.09 -15.85
N PRO A 104 -1.68 -4.47 -16.76
CA PRO A 104 -2.06 -4.94 -18.09
C PRO A 104 -2.83 -6.25 -17.99
N ARG A 105 -3.83 -6.41 -18.87
CA ARG A 105 -4.57 -7.65 -19.04
C ARG A 105 -3.82 -8.60 -19.97
N ARG A 106 -4.24 -9.86 -20.01
CA ARG A 106 -3.62 -10.91 -20.83
C ARG A 106 -3.38 -10.47 -22.29
N ASN A 107 -4.37 -9.89 -22.96
CA ASN A 107 -4.25 -9.46 -24.35
C ASN A 107 -3.27 -8.30 -24.54
N GLU A 108 -3.18 -7.41 -23.57
CA GLU A 108 -2.22 -6.29 -23.60
C GLU A 108 -0.79 -6.81 -23.40
N LEU A 109 -0.60 -7.80 -22.53
CA LEU A 109 0.70 -8.49 -22.38
C LEU A 109 1.11 -9.20 -23.67
N LEU A 110 0.21 -9.94 -24.30
CA LEU A 110 0.47 -10.60 -25.59
C LEU A 110 0.86 -9.56 -26.67
N LYS A 111 0.17 -8.42 -26.70
CA LYS A 111 0.51 -7.33 -27.63
C LYS A 111 1.88 -6.72 -27.33
N MET A 112 2.23 -6.56 -26.06
CA MET A 112 3.57 -6.12 -25.67
C MET A 112 4.64 -7.12 -26.11
N TYR A 113 4.40 -8.43 -25.97
CA TYR A 113 5.34 -9.46 -26.43
C TYR A 113 5.52 -9.44 -27.95
N GLU A 114 4.44 -9.23 -28.71
CA GLU A 114 4.47 -9.08 -30.17
C GLU A 114 5.36 -7.88 -30.59
N TRP A 115 5.24 -6.76 -29.89
CA TRP A 115 6.02 -5.55 -30.18
C TRP A 115 7.49 -5.67 -29.79
N THR A 116 7.76 -6.18 -28.58
CA THR A 116 9.11 -6.24 -28.03
C THR A 116 9.90 -7.46 -28.47
N ARG A 117 9.22 -8.55 -28.84
CA ARG A 117 9.82 -9.84 -29.25
C ARG A 117 10.96 -10.28 -28.32
N PRO A 118 10.72 -10.40 -27.01
CA PRO A 118 11.77 -10.69 -26.08
C PRO A 118 12.32 -12.10 -26.27
N GLN A 119 13.62 -12.26 -26.18
CA GLN A 119 14.27 -13.58 -26.15
C GLN A 119 14.17 -14.21 -24.77
N VAL A 120 14.11 -13.38 -23.74
CA VAL A 120 14.01 -13.78 -22.33
C VAL A 120 12.90 -12.95 -21.67
N LEU A 121 11.99 -13.63 -20.97
CA LEU A 121 11.01 -12.97 -20.10
C LEU A 121 11.20 -13.48 -18.68
N VAL A 122 11.41 -12.55 -17.75
CA VAL A 122 11.56 -12.84 -16.32
C VAL A 122 10.31 -12.35 -15.59
N PRO A 123 9.42 -13.25 -15.13
CA PRO A 123 8.27 -12.86 -14.31
C PRO A 123 8.73 -12.36 -12.94
N VAL A 124 8.24 -11.20 -12.53
CA VAL A 124 8.57 -10.59 -11.23
C VAL A 124 7.31 -9.98 -10.60
N HIS A 125 7.41 -9.57 -9.34
CA HIS A 125 6.38 -8.83 -8.63
C HIS A 125 5.06 -9.60 -8.51
N GLY A 126 5.11 -10.78 -7.87
CA GLY A 126 3.93 -11.57 -7.63
C GLY A 126 4.19 -12.80 -6.75
N GLU A 127 3.13 -13.40 -6.29
CA GLU A 127 3.13 -14.70 -5.63
C GLU A 127 3.46 -15.81 -6.64
N ALA A 128 3.82 -16.99 -6.16
CA ALA A 128 4.17 -18.13 -7.03
C ALA A 128 3.10 -18.44 -8.09
N ALA A 129 1.81 -18.31 -7.76
CA ALA A 129 0.71 -18.50 -8.69
C ALA A 129 0.72 -17.46 -9.82
N HIS A 130 0.95 -16.20 -9.50
CA HIS A 130 1.03 -15.11 -10.48
C HIS A 130 2.22 -15.28 -11.42
N LEU A 131 3.40 -15.60 -10.86
CA LEU A 131 4.61 -15.83 -11.64
C LEU A 131 4.48 -17.04 -12.56
N THR A 132 3.80 -18.09 -12.10
CA THR A 132 3.51 -19.29 -12.92
C THR A 132 2.59 -18.96 -14.08
N ALA A 133 1.48 -18.26 -13.82
CA ALA A 133 0.53 -17.86 -14.86
C ALA A 133 1.17 -16.94 -15.91
N GLN A 134 2.02 -16.00 -15.47
CA GLN A 134 2.79 -15.15 -16.37
C GLN A 134 3.77 -15.96 -17.24
N ARG A 135 4.44 -16.94 -16.63
CA ARG A 135 5.36 -17.85 -17.35
C ARG A 135 4.64 -18.67 -18.41
N GLU A 136 3.49 -19.26 -18.06
CA GLU A 136 2.67 -20.04 -18.99
C GLU A 136 2.17 -19.18 -20.17
N LEU A 137 1.72 -17.96 -19.90
CA LEU A 137 1.32 -17.00 -20.93
C LEU A 137 2.48 -16.67 -21.87
N ALA A 138 3.66 -16.38 -21.33
CA ALA A 138 4.85 -16.07 -22.11
C ALA A 138 5.28 -17.26 -22.98
N GLN A 139 5.28 -18.46 -22.43
CA GLN A 139 5.58 -19.69 -23.18
C GLN A 139 4.56 -19.94 -24.31
N SER A 140 3.26 -19.74 -24.04
CA SER A 140 2.21 -19.86 -25.07
C SER A 140 2.35 -18.82 -26.18
N ALA A 141 2.95 -17.68 -25.89
CA ALA A 141 3.28 -16.64 -26.87
C ALA A 141 4.58 -16.91 -27.65
N GLY A 142 5.26 -18.04 -27.39
CA GLY A 142 6.45 -18.45 -28.11
C GLY A 142 7.75 -17.78 -27.65
N ILE A 143 7.79 -17.20 -26.44
CA ILE A 143 9.02 -16.64 -25.89
C ILE A 143 10.01 -17.77 -25.56
N PRO A 144 11.23 -17.77 -26.13
CA PRO A 144 12.14 -18.91 -26.06
C PRO A 144 12.58 -19.28 -24.64
N THR A 145 12.87 -18.27 -23.81
CA THR A 145 13.41 -18.47 -22.46
C THR A 145 12.56 -17.76 -21.42
N VAL A 146 11.95 -18.53 -20.51
CA VAL A 146 11.16 -18.01 -19.39
C VAL A 146 11.62 -18.72 -18.10
N PRO A 147 12.64 -18.20 -17.41
CA PRO A 147 13.21 -18.85 -16.23
C PRO A 147 12.22 -18.84 -15.06
N ARG A 148 12.35 -19.84 -14.18
CA ARG A 148 11.64 -19.85 -12.90
C ARG A 148 12.50 -19.14 -11.86
N VAL A 149 12.07 -17.96 -11.43
CA VAL A 149 12.78 -17.14 -10.46
C VAL A 149 12.04 -17.05 -9.12
N ARG A 150 12.78 -16.81 -8.06
CA ARG A 150 12.31 -16.56 -6.70
C ARG A 150 13.05 -15.35 -6.13
N ASN A 151 12.54 -14.81 -5.05
CA ASN A 151 13.28 -13.79 -4.30
C ASN A 151 14.65 -14.34 -3.90
N GLY A 152 15.68 -13.52 -4.01
CA GLY A 152 17.06 -13.87 -3.73
C GLY A 152 17.85 -14.44 -4.91
N HIS A 153 17.19 -14.98 -5.94
CA HIS A 153 17.93 -15.46 -7.10
C HIS A 153 18.67 -14.34 -7.82
N VAL A 154 19.95 -14.53 -8.05
CA VAL A 154 20.76 -13.71 -8.95
C VAL A 154 20.78 -14.40 -10.31
N LEU A 155 20.15 -13.76 -11.29
CA LEU A 155 19.96 -14.32 -12.62
C LEU A 155 20.96 -13.70 -13.60
N LYS A 156 21.79 -14.52 -14.22
CA LYS A 156 22.61 -14.11 -15.36
C LYS A 156 21.74 -14.13 -16.62
N LEU A 157 21.58 -12.99 -17.26
CA LEU A 157 20.80 -12.86 -18.50
C LEU A 157 21.65 -12.99 -19.77
N ALA A 158 22.93 -12.59 -19.70
CA ALA A 158 23.88 -12.61 -20.80
C ALA A 158 25.33 -12.48 -20.26
N PRO A 159 26.39 -12.89 -20.99
CA PRO A 159 26.33 -13.65 -22.24
C PRO A 159 26.02 -15.14 -22.01
N GLY A 160 25.56 -15.84 -23.03
CA GLY A 160 25.29 -17.27 -22.98
C GLY A 160 23.90 -17.61 -22.46
N GLU A 161 23.73 -18.80 -21.89
CA GLU A 161 22.44 -19.26 -21.37
C GLU A 161 22.03 -18.51 -20.12
N VAL A 162 20.70 -18.36 -19.96
CA VAL A 162 20.08 -17.74 -18.78
C VAL A 162 20.06 -18.75 -17.64
N GLU A 163 20.74 -18.42 -16.55
CA GLU A 163 20.88 -19.30 -15.39
C GLU A 163 20.85 -18.54 -14.07
N VAL A 164 20.44 -19.22 -13.00
CA VAL A 164 20.60 -18.73 -11.64
C VAL A 164 22.04 -18.98 -11.21
N VAL A 165 22.81 -17.92 -10.98
CA VAL A 165 24.25 -18.00 -10.67
C VAL A 165 24.55 -17.87 -9.18
N ALA A 166 23.62 -17.33 -8.39
CA ALA A 166 23.77 -17.21 -6.95
C ALA A 166 22.39 -17.01 -6.28
N ASP A 167 22.37 -17.21 -4.97
CA ASP A 167 21.26 -16.84 -4.10
C ASP A 167 21.70 -15.71 -3.16
N GLY A 168 21.00 -14.61 -3.20
CA GLY A 168 21.13 -13.51 -2.24
C GLY A 168 20.29 -13.76 -0.99
N PRO A 169 20.56 -13.03 0.09
CA PRO A 169 19.79 -13.13 1.32
C PRO A 169 18.31 -12.74 1.07
N VAL A 170 17.41 -13.52 1.61
CA VAL A 170 15.96 -13.27 1.58
C VAL A 170 15.41 -13.30 2.99
N GLY A 171 14.40 -12.46 3.27
CA GLY A 171 13.81 -12.42 4.58
C GLY A 171 13.02 -11.13 4.79
N ARG A 172 12.60 -10.95 6.04
CA ARG A 172 11.94 -9.73 6.50
C ARG A 172 12.78 -9.12 7.60
N PHE A 173 13.10 -7.85 7.45
CA PHE A 173 13.63 -7.03 8.51
C PHE A 173 12.52 -6.17 9.09
N TYR A 174 12.52 -6.02 10.39
CA TYR A 174 11.55 -5.21 11.14
C TYR A 174 12.24 -3.94 11.60
N LYS A 175 11.54 -2.82 11.51
CA LYS A 175 12.04 -1.51 11.96
C LYS A 175 11.18 -0.99 13.09
N ASP A 176 11.81 -0.64 14.20
CA ASP A 176 11.20 0.04 15.34
C ASP A 176 12.07 1.24 15.72
N GLY A 177 11.59 2.43 15.41
CA GLY A 177 12.38 3.65 15.56
C GLY A 177 13.67 3.62 14.75
N LYS A 178 14.81 3.55 15.43
CA LYS A 178 16.16 3.46 14.84
C LYS A 178 16.69 2.03 14.75
N LEU A 179 16.05 1.08 15.40
CA LEU A 179 16.46 -0.33 15.39
C LEU A 179 15.93 -1.01 14.11
N VAL A 180 16.76 -1.84 13.53
CA VAL A 180 16.42 -2.71 12.40
C VAL A 180 17.04 -4.07 12.67
N GLY A 181 16.22 -5.10 12.66
CA GLY A 181 16.66 -6.48 12.92
C GLY A 181 15.69 -7.50 12.34
N ASP A 182 16.04 -8.75 12.44
CA ASP A 182 15.17 -9.86 12.03
C ASP A 182 14.04 -10.10 13.04
N PHE A 183 13.27 -11.16 12.84
CA PHE A 183 12.09 -11.49 13.65
C PHE A 183 12.45 -11.73 15.13
N ASP A 184 13.55 -12.44 15.39
CA ASP A 184 13.98 -12.85 16.73
C ASP A 184 14.71 -11.70 17.43
N GLU A 185 15.63 -11.02 16.72
CA GLU A 185 16.33 -9.83 17.24
C GLU A 185 15.38 -8.71 17.68
N MET A 186 14.28 -8.55 16.98
CA MET A 186 13.27 -7.53 17.28
C MET A 186 12.19 -8.00 18.26
N GLY A 187 12.29 -9.23 18.77
CA GLY A 187 11.32 -9.79 19.74
C GLY A 187 9.88 -9.80 19.20
N ILE A 188 9.68 -10.01 17.91
CA ILE A 188 8.34 -9.91 17.28
C ILE A 188 7.41 -11.00 17.82
N GLY A 189 7.96 -12.20 18.12
CA GLY A 189 7.21 -13.30 18.70
C GLY A 189 6.63 -12.95 20.07
N GLU A 190 7.45 -12.39 20.95
CA GLU A 190 7.09 -11.95 22.27
C GLU A 190 6.08 -10.80 22.24
N ARG A 191 6.31 -9.79 21.41
CA ARG A 191 5.37 -8.66 21.20
C ARG A 191 3.99 -9.14 20.76
N ARG A 192 3.91 -10.14 19.88
CA ARG A 192 2.64 -10.73 19.46
C ARG A 192 1.92 -11.44 20.60
N LYS A 193 2.66 -12.15 21.46
CA LYS A 193 2.07 -12.81 22.66
C LYS A 193 1.51 -11.77 23.63
N LEU A 194 2.24 -10.69 23.89
CA LEU A 194 1.79 -9.61 24.77
C LEU A 194 0.46 -8.97 24.33
N ALA A 195 0.16 -8.97 23.04
CA ALA A 195 -1.12 -8.47 22.51
C ALA A 195 -2.35 -9.30 22.94
N PHE A 196 -2.15 -10.53 23.43
CA PHE A 196 -3.24 -11.46 23.76
C PHE A 196 -3.23 -11.91 25.24
N VAL A 197 -2.10 -11.80 25.94
CA VAL A 197 -1.95 -12.36 27.30
C VAL A 197 -1.61 -11.30 28.35
N GLY A 198 -1.45 -10.05 27.93
CA GLY A 198 -1.01 -8.98 28.81
C GLY A 198 0.42 -9.19 29.36
N HIS A 199 0.87 -8.33 30.26
CA HIS A 199 2.12 -8.50 30.97
C HIS A 199 2.08 -7.89 32.35
N VAL A 200 2.95 -8.39 33.23
CA VAL A 200 3.22 -7.84 34.55
C VAL A 200 4.70 -7.50 34.63
N ALA A 201 5.00 -6.25 34.97
CA ALA A 201 6.33 -5.81 35.30
C ALA A 201 6.46 -5.67 36.81
N VAL A 202 7.50 -6.30 37.39
CA VAL A 202 7.80 -6.21 38.82
C VAL A 202 9.17 -5.56 38.96
N ASN A 203 9.21 -4.36 39.51
CA ASN A 203 10.44 -3.64 39.80
C ASN A 203 10.83 -3.84 41.26
N VAL A 204 12.06 -4.29 41.51
CA VAL A 204 12.61 -4.52 42.84
C VAL A 204 13.88 -3.75 43.04
N LEU A 205 14.02 -3.12 44.19
CA LEU A 205 15.26 -2.49 44.62
C LEU A 205 15.93 -3.37 45.66
N LEU A 206 17.18 -3.77 45.39
CA LEU A 206 17.96 -4.60 46.29
C LEU A 206 19.24 -3.87 46.74
N ASP A 207 19.66 -4.13 47.98
CA ASP A 207 20.98 -3.71 48.42
C ASP A 207 22.10 -4.64 47.96
N SER A 208 23.34 -4.38 48.36
CA SER A 208 24.50 -5.20 48.04
C SER A 208 24.48 -6.64 48.64
N ARG A 209 23.55 -6.92 49.55
CA ARG A 209 23.32 -8.23 50.19
C ARG A 209 22.09 -8.92 49.58
N HIS A 210 21.46 -8.32 48.59
CA HIS A 210 20.24 -8.76 47.95
C HIS A 210 18.98 -8.70 48.81
N ASP A 211 18.98 -7.86 49.86
CA ASP A 211 17.80 -7.55 50.67
C ASP A 211 16.97 -6.46 50.00
N PHE A 212 15.64 -6.50 50.13
CA PHE A 212 14.74 -5.48 49.60
C PHE A 212 14.94 -4.16 50.31
N LEU A 213 15.20 -3.10 49.53
CA LEU A 213 15.29 -1.70 50.05
C LEU A 213 13.91 -1.02 50.10
N ALA A 214 12.96 -1.49 49.36
CA ALA A 214 11.57 -1.05 49.31
C ALA A 214 10.66 -2.15 48.82
N ASP A 215 9.34 -2.02 49.05
CA ASP A 215 8.35 -2.92 48.52
C ASP A 215 8.41 -2.94 46.95
N PRO A 216 8.22 -4.11 46.33
CA PRO A 216 8.20 -4.19 44.88
C PRO A 216 7.10 -3.35 44.26
N ASP A 217 7.47 -2.56 43.22
CA ASP A 217 6.50 -1.87 42.40
C ASP A 217 5.98 -2.80 41.28
N ILE A 218 4.67 -3.00 41.22
CA ILE A 218 4.03 -3.95 40.31
C ILE A 218 3.11 -3.18 39.36
N VAL A 219 3.38 -3.29 38.06
CA VAL A 219 2.54 -2.72 37.02
C VAL A 219 2.04 -3.83 36.11
N ALA A 220 0.73 -3.87 35.90
CA ALA A 220 0.07 -4.86 35.07
C ALA A 220 -0.72 -4.21 33.93
N TYR A 221 -0.63 -4.77 32.73
CA TYR A 221 -1.36 -4.32 31.56
C TYR A 221 -2.01 -5.49 30.85
N GLY A 222 -3.27 -5.33 30.43
CA GLY A 222 -3.99 -6.28 29.59
C GLY A 222 -4.34 -7.61 30.28
N LEU A 223 -4.44 -7.59 31.61
CA LEU A 223 -4.91 -8.73 32.41
C LEU A 223 -6.42 -8.71 32.58
#